data_14137cce341f82ba8b7d129609b6aa8f
#
_entry.id   14137cce341f82ba8b7d129609b6aa8f
#
_cell.length_a   1.000
_cell.length_b   1.000
_cell.length_c   1.000
_cell.angle_alpha   90.00
_cell.angle_beta   90.00
_cell.angle_gamma   90.00
#
_symmetry.space_group_name_H-M   'P 1'
#
loop_
_entity.id
_entity.type
_entity.pdbx_description
1 polymer ?
#
loop_
_entity_poly.entity_id
_entity_poly.type
_entity_poly.pdbx_seq_one_letter_code
_entity_poly.pdbx_strand_id
1 'polypeptide(L)'
;MKAGLHPQEPARLAELRRYAVLDTPRESDFDAIVELAAELCEAPAAQINFIDSVRQWSKAEVGVGVQTVPLELSICAHTLLEDGFVEIPDLLADARMMDNPVCLGPPFVRFYAGIQLRGTSGDPIGTLCVLDMKPRELTPLQRRSLIVLAQQVMAQLNLRATLENESILRSEIDHRVKNSLQSIGSYVSLERSASSNDETIDVLRGVQQQIGMVAELHEHIASVSGEGTLELAGYMNRVTELLASIVPGGASVTGHFETVRIKPKSAAILGTVINELVANAVKHSFVGTAGSIALTGELANDSTYRITVQDDGTRPPVPENRSKRAGLGLAIINASVRQLHGSIDSAMMPSGYRTIFEFAV
;
A
#
# COMPACT_ATOMS: atom_id res chain seq x y z
N MET A 1 -38.62 -6.12 24.18
CA MET A 1 -37.62 -6.56 25.20
C MET A 1 -36.21 -6.37 24.67
N LYS A 2 -35.22 -6.16 25.53
CA LYS A 2 -33.80 -6.10 25.11
C LYS A 2 -33.36 -7.43 24.52
N ALA A 3 -32.65 -7.40 23.38
CA ALA A 3 -32.04 -8.60 22.79
C ALA A 3 -31.00 -9.22 23.74
N GLY A 4 -30.92 -10.56 23.75
CA GLY A 4 -29.83 -11.27 24.45
C GLY A 4 -28.48 -10.99 23.79
N LEU A 5 -27.39 -11.39 24.44
CA LEU A 5 -26.06 -11.36 23.86
C LEU A 5 -25.91 -12.54 22.86
N HIS A 6 -25.17 -12.32 21.81
CA HIS A 6 -24.85 -13.39 20.87
C HIS A 6 -24.01 -14.48 21.57
N PRO A 7 -24.23 -15.79 21.31
CA PRO A 7 -23.50 -16.87 21.97
C PRO A 7 -21.98 -16.76 21.88
N GLN A 8 -21.48 -16.16 20.78
CA GLN A 8 -20.05 -15.92 20.55
C GLN A 8 -19.74 -14.41 20.56
N GLU A 9 -20.33 -13.65 21.47
CA GLU A 9 -20.21 -12.19 21.53
C GLU A 9 -18.76 -11.66 21.48
N PRO A 10 -17.77 -12.23 22.20
CA PRO A 10 -16.39 -11.79 22.11
C PRO A 10 -15.78 -11.94 20.70
N ALA A 11 -16.05 -13.06 20.01
CA ALA A 11 -15.57 -13.32 18.66
C ALA A 11 -16.22 -12.37 17.64
N ARG A 12 -17.55 -12.21 17.73
CA ARG A 12 -18.33 -11.28 16.93
C ARG A 12 -17.81 -9.84 17.05
N LEU A 13 -17.55 -9.37 18.26
CA LEU A 13 -17.00 -8.02 18.49
C LEU A 13 -15.56 -7.89 17.98
N ALA A 14 -14.75 -8.94 18.08
CA ALA A 14 -13.41 -8.94 17.50
C ALA A 14 -13.46 -8.83 15.96
N GLU A 15 -14.39 -9.57 15.33
CA GLU A 15 -14.63 -9.48 13.90
C GLU A 15 -15.11 -8.07 13.50
N LEU A 16 -16.05 -7.47 14.22
CA LEU A 16 -16.51 -6.11 13.95
C LEU A 16 -15.37 -5.08 14.00
N ARG A 17 -14.50 -5.16 15.03
CA ARG A 17 -13.35 -4.27 15.18
C ARG A 17 -12.35 -4.38 14.03
N ARG A 18 -12.22 -5.57 13.42
CA ARG A 18 -11.33 -5.81 12.30
C ARG A 18 -11.68 -4.95 11.07
N TYR A 19 -12.95 -4.59 10.90
CA TYR A 19 -13.39 -3.73 9.79
C TYR A 19 -13.19 -2.24 10.06
N ALA A 20 -12.86 -1.84 11.29
CA ALA A 20 -12.64 -0.45 11.70
C ALA A 20 -13.72 0.53 11.18
N VAL A 21 -14.97 0.06 11.07
CA VAL A 21 -16.07 0.78 10.43
C VAL A 21 -16.82 1.73 11.38
N LEU A 22 -16.76 1.46 12.69
CA LEU A 22 -17.46 2.27 13.68
C LEU A 22 -16.89 3.68 13.76
N ASP A 23 -17.78 4.66 13.95
CA ASP A 23 -17.46 6.09 14.11
C ASP A 23 -16.71 6.71 12.91
N THR A 24 -16.78 6.07 11.74
CA THR A 24 -16.22 6.60 10.50
C THR A 24 -17.20 7.59 9.83
N PRO A 25 -16.72 8.56 9.05
CA PRO A 25 -17.57 9.45 8.27
C PRO A 25 -18.54 8.70 7.35
N ARG A 26 -19.62 9.38 6.94
CA ARG A 26 -20.51 8.87 5.87
C ARG A 26 -19.73 8.71 4.57
N GLU A 27 -20.14 7.72 3.79
CA GLU A 27 -19.54 7.39 2.49
C GLU A 27 -20.65 7.19 1.47
N SER A 28 -20.52 7.86 0.32
CA SER A 28 -21.54 7.85 -0.75
C SER A 28 -21.93 6.46 -1.22
N ASP A 29 -20.98 5.52 -1.22
CA ASP A 29 -21.23 4.16 -1.70
C ASP A 29 -22.20 3.39 -0.79
N PHE A 30 -22.11 3.57 0.54
CA PHE A 30 -23.04 2.98 1.49
C PHE A 30 -24.36 3.74 1.52
N ASP A 31 -24.33 5.07 1.34
CA ASP A 31 -25.55 5.89 1.22
C ASP A 31 -26.37 5.45 0.00
N ALA A 32 -25.74 5.24 -1.17
CA ALA A 32 -26.41 4.75 -2.37
C ALA A 32 -27.05 3.36 -2.18
N ILE A 33 -26.42 2.47 -1.39
CA ILE A 33 -26.99 1.14 -1.11
C ILE A 33 -28.26 1.25 -0.25
N VAL A 34 -28.29 2.09 0.77
CA VAL A 34 -29.49 2.25 1.62
C VAL A 34 -30.62 2.96 0.86
N GLU A 35 -30.33 3.94 0.02
CA GLU A 35 -31.28 4.59 -0.85
C GLU A 35 -31.92 3.57 -1.80
N LEU A 36 -31.10 2.77 -2.47
CA LEU A 36 -31.58 1.71 -3.37
C LEU A 36 -32.40 0.64 -2.62
N ALA A 37 -31.99 0.26 -1.40
CA ALA A 37 -32.74 -0.69 -0.58
C ALA A 37 -34.14 -0.15 -0.22
N ALA A 38 -34.23 1.13 0.15
CA ALA A 38 -35.50 1.80 0.45
C ALA A 38 -36.40 1.85 -0.80
N GLU A 39 -35.86 2.27 -1.95
CA GLU A 39 -36.58 2.34 -3.22
C GLU A 39 -37.09 0.97 -3.67
N LEU A 40 -36.25 -0.04 -3.75
CA LEU A 40 -36.63 -1.40 -4.19
C LEU A 40 -37.66 -2.04 -3.28
N CYS A 41 -37.57 -1.78 -1.97
CA CYS A 41 -38.52 -2.30 -1.01
C CYS A 41 -39.75 -1.38 -0.85
N GLU A 42 -39.81 -0.23 -1.52
CA GLU A 42 -40.84 0.80 -1.34
C GLU A 42 -41.03 1.13 0.15
N ALA A 43 -39.93 1.18 0.91
CA ALA A 43 -39.92 1.41 2.34
C ALA A 43 -39.47 2.83 2.64
N PRO A 44 -40.11 3.55 3.61
CA PRO A 44 -39.75 4.91 3.92
C PRO A 44 -38.38 5.04 4.62
N ALA A 45 -37.81 3.94 5.12
CA ALA A 45 -36.55 3.94 5.83
C ALA A 45 -35.72 2.68 5.58
N ALA A 46 -34.39 2.88 5.46
CA ALA A 46 -33.41 1.78 5.37
C ALA A 46 -32.12 2.17 6.10
N GLN A 47 -31.39 1.18 6.57
CA GLN A 47 -30.12 1.38 7.30
C GLN A 47 -29.13 0.25 7.06
N ILE A 48 -27.84 0.63 7.04
CA ILE A 48 -26.73 -0.28 7.27
C ILE A 48 -26.23 -0.03 8.68
N ASN A 49 -26.40 -1.01 9.56
CA ASN A 49 -26.11 -0.92 10.98
C ASN A 49 -25.04 -1.90 11.40
N PHE A 50 -24.18 -1.47 12.33
CA PHE A 50 -23.24 -2.31 13.05
C PHE A 50 -23.61 -2.34 14.53
N ILE A 51 -23.56 -3.53 15.13
CA ILE A 51 -23.96 -3.72 16.53
C ILE A 51 -22.71 -3.86 17.38
N ASP A 52 -22.42 -2.80 18.14
CA ASP A 52 -21.33 -2.75 19.12
C ASP A 52 -21.77 -3.39 20.47
N SER A 53 -20.89 -3.37 21.44
CA SER A 53 -21.15 -3.91 22.80
C SER A 53 -22.23 -3.15 23.57
N VAL A 54 -22.46 -1.88 23.23
CA VAL A 54 -23.38 -1.00 23.98
C VAL A 54 -24.42 -0.30 23.11
N ARG A 55 -24.24 -0.31 21.78
CA ARG A 55 -25.07 0.47 20.85
C ARG A 55 -25.17 -0.20 19.49
N GLN A 56 -26.23 0.14 18.77
CA GLN A 56 -26.31 0.07 17.31
C GLN A 56 -25.76 1.39 16.74
N TRP A 57 -24.89 1.30 15.76
CA TRP A 57 -24.36 2.44 15.05
C TRP A 57 -24.61 2.31 13.53
N SER A 58 -25.16 3.35 12.91
CA SER A 58 -25.53 3.34 11.49
C SER A 58 -24.41 3.95 10.66
N LYS A 59 -23.87 3.16 9.72
CA LYS A 59 -22.91 3.62 8.71
C LYS A 59 -23.59 4.48 7.65
N ALA A 60 -24.78 4.06 7.22
CA ALA A 60 -25.63 4.78 6.28
C ALA A 60 -27.09 4.59 6.69
N GLU A 61 -27.92 5.60 6.46
CA GLU A 61 -29.35 5.54 6.74
C GLU A 61 -30.13 6.50 5.83
N VAL A 62 -31.38 6.15 5.57
CA VAL A 62 -32.35 7.01 4.95
C VAL A 62 -33.68 6.90 5.69
N GLY A 63 -34.32 8.02 5.96
CA GLY A 63 -35.63 8.10 6.61
C GLY A 63 -35.69 7.81 8.11
N VAL A 64 -34.55 7.62 8.79
CA VAL A 64 -34.46 7.32 10.23
C VAL A 64 -34.01 8.54 11.03
N GLY A 65 -33.03 9.28 10.57
CA GLY A 65 -32.58 10.55 11.18
C GLY A 65 -31.75 10.38 12.45
N VAL A 66 -31.36 9.17 12.84
CA VAL A 66 -30.52 8.89 14.03
C VAL A 66 -29.39 7.92 13.67
N GLN A 67 -28.17 8.29 14.02
CA GLN A 67 -26.99 7.47 13.74
C GLN A 67 -26.69 6.42 14.82
N THR A 68 -27.07 6.70 16.07
CA THR A 68 -26.77 5.82 17.20
C THR A 68 -28.01 5.52 18.00
N VAL A 69 -28.26 4.25 18.29
CA VAL A 69 -29.38 3.76 19.08
C VAL A 69 -28.86 2.86 20.21
N PRO A 70 -29.27 3.04 21.47
CA PRO A 70 -28.95 2.10 22.55
C PRO A 70 -29.40 0.68 22.20
N LEU A 71 -28.62 -0.34 22.59
CA LEU A 71 -28.96 -1.74 22.28
C LEU A 71 -30.36 -2.16 22.79
N GLU A 72 -30.83 -1.53 23.87
CA GLU A 72 -32.14 -1.80 24.46
C GLU A 72 -33.32 -1.47 23.53
N LEU A 73 -33.08 -0.53 22.58
CA LEU A 73 -34.06 -0.09 21.61
C LEU A 73 -33.84 -0.69 20.22
N SER A 74 -32.70 -1.40 20.03
CA SER A 74 -32.30 -1.92 18.72
C SER A 74 -33.13 -3.13 18.31
N ILE A 75 -33.94 -2.98 17.26
CA ILE A 75 -34.59 -4.10 16.59
C ILE A 75 -33.55 -5.00 15.89
N CYS A 76 -32.52 -4.39 15.30
CA CYS A 76 -31.45 -5.09 14.59
C CYS A 76 -30.61 -6.02 15.49
N ALA A 77 -30.52 -5.71 16.80
CA ALA A 77 -29.82 -6.58 17.74
C ALA A 77 -30.49 -7.97 17.88
N HIS A 78 -31.80 -8.05 17.70
CA HIS A 78 -32.52 -9.34 17.66
C HIS A 78 -32.21 -10.13 16.37
N THR A 79 -32.01 -9.43 15.25
CA THR A 79 -31.67 -10.08 13.97
C THR A 79 -30.30 -10.77 14.04
N LEU A 80 -29.37 -10.31 14.89
CA LEU A 80 -28.08 -10.99 15.08
C LEU A 80 -28.20 -12.36 15.74
N LEU A 81 -29.30 -12.63 16.44
CA LEU A 81 -29.53 -13.90 17.14
C LEU A 81 -30.25 -14.93 16.30
N GLU A 82 -30.76 -14.54 15.14
CA GLU A 82 -31.48 -15.39 14.20
C GLU A 82 -30.54 -15.79 13.05
N ASP A 83 -30.91 -16.79 12.29
CA ASP A 83 -30.14 -17.16 11.09
C ASP A 83 -30.70 -16.51 9.82
N GLY A 84 -29.82 -15.79 9.11
CA GLY A 84 -30.10 -15.31 7.77
C GLY A 84 -30.99 -14.08 7.69
N PHE A 85 -32.09 -14.18 6.96
CA PHE A 85 -33.03 -13.09 6.70
C PHE A 85 -34.17 -13.09 7.71
N VAL A 86 -34.39 -11.96 8.36
CA VAL A 86 -35.49 -11.79 9.34
C VAL A 86 -36.52 -10.82 8.78
N GLU A 87 -37.78 -11.19 8.82
CA GLU A 87 -38.91 -10.34 8.44
C GLU A 87 -39.97 -10.40 9.53
N ILE A 88 -40.39 -9.23 10.00
CA ILE A 88 -41.45 -9.08 11.00
C ILE A 88 -42.53 -8.18 10.39
N PRO A 89 -43.64 -8.80 9.86
CA PRO A 89 -44.70 -8.07 9.17
C PRO A 89 -45.40 -7.03 10.04
N ASP A 90 -45.50 -7.26 11.35
CA ASP A 90 -46.05 -6.32 12.31
C ASP A 90 -45.30 -6.47 13.67
N LEU A 91 -44.50 -5.47 13.99
CA LEU A 91 -43.70 -5.45 15.23
C LEU A 91 -44.53 -5.45 16.51
N LEU A 92 -45.76 -4.93 16.48
CA LEU A 92 -46.67 -4.99 17.63
C LEU A 92 -47.30 -6.37 17.85
N ALA A 93 -47.27 -7.23 16.83
CA ALA A 93 -47.72 -8.62 16.95
C ALA A 93 -46.55 -9.56 17.33
N ASP A 94 -45.31 -9.13 17.30
CA ASP A 94 -44.16 -9.93 17.66
C ASP A 94 -43.81 -9.78 19.14
N ALA A 95 -43.79 -10.91 19.86
CA ALA A 95 -43.51 -10.93 21.32
C ALA A 95 -42.19 -10.33 21.75
N ARG A 96 -41.20 -10.23 20.85
CA ARG A 96 -39.89 -9.64 21.09
C ARG A 96 -39.93 -8.11 21.01
N MET A 97 -40.90 -7.54 20.25
CA MET A 97 -40.93 -6.13 19.86
C MET A 97 -42.13 -5.36 20.39
N MET A 98 -43.18 -6.05 20.86
CA MET A 98 -44.46 -5.44 21.23
C MET A 98 -44.36 -4.39 22.36
N ASP A 99 -43.28 -4.45 23.17
CA ASP A 99 -42.98 -3.51 24.27
C ASP A 99 -41.86 -2.51 23.91
N ASN A 100 -41.37 -2.52 22.65
CA ASN A 100 -40.27 -1.64 22.25
C ASN A 100 -40.77 -0.19 22.09
N PRO A 101 -40.13 0.79 22.74
CA PRO A 101 -40.54 2.20 22.68
C PRO A 101 -40.63 2.77 21.27
N VAL A 102 -39.79 2.30 20.29
CA VAL A 102 -39.84 2.78 18.90
C VAL A 102 -41.05 2.27 18.14
N CYS A 103 -41.74 1.24 18.67
CA CYS A 103 -42.97 0.72 18.13
C CYS A 103 -44.24 1.38 18.77
N LEU A 104 -44.14 1.72 20.07
CA LEU A 104 -45.23 2.29 20.89
C LEU A 104 -45.30 3.82 20.80
N GLY A 105 -44.17 4.48 20.51
CA GLY A 105 -44.03 5.94 20.35
C GLY A 105 -43.40 6.31 19.01
N PRO A 106 -43.24 7.62 18.76
CA PRO A 106 -42.57 8.08 17.52
C PRO A 106 -41.21 7.40 17.34
N PRO A 107 -40.90 6.87 16.13
CA PRO A 107 -41.62 7.02 14.85
C PRO A 107 -42.74 5.99 14.58
N PHE A 108 -43.17 5.18 15.55
CA PHE A 108 -44.23 4.15 15.43
C PHE A 108 -43.91 3.07 14.39
N VAL A 109 -42.74 2.49 14.47
CA VAL A 109 -42.29 1.44 13.55
C VAL A 109 -43.19 0.21 13.67
N ARG A 110 -43.72 -0.26 12.57
CA ARG A 110 -44.63 -1.40 12.49
C ARG A 110 -44.08 -2.59 11.70
N PHE A 111 -43.21 -2.36 10.74
CA PHE A 111 -42.59 -3.36 9.90
C PHE A 111 -41.09 -3.32 9.99
N TYR A 112 -40.46 -4.48 9.95
CA TYR A 112 -39.01 -4.65 9.86
C TYR A 112 -38.67 -5.81 8.94
N ALA A 113 -37.70 -5.59 8.04
CA ALA A 113 -37.05 -6.69 7.35
C ALA A 113 -35.53 -6.42 7.30
N GLY A 114 -34.71 -7.38 7.69
CA GLY A 114 -33.28 -7.24 7.77
C GLY A 114 -32.51 -8.51 7.44
N ILE A 115 -31.32 -8.35 6.93
CA ILE A 115 -30.37 -9.41 6.66
C ILE A 115 -29.07 -9.13 7.41
N GLN A 116 -28.50 -10.16 8.03
CA GLN A 116 -27.23 -10.06 8.71
C GLN A 116 -26.08 -9.72 7.75
N LEU A 117 -25.19 -8.84 8.19
CA LEU A 117 -23.87 -8.60 7.61
C LEU A 117 -22.89 -9.50 8.36
N ARG A 118 -22.41 -10.54 7.66
CA ARG A 118 -21.50 -11.52 8.25
C ARG A 118 -20.07 -11.26 7.81
N GLY A 119 -19.17 -11.18 8.77
CA GLY A 119 -17.72 -11.07 8.52
C GLY A 119 -17.15 -12.33 7.89
N THR A 120 -15.87 -12.31 7.60
CA THR A 120 -15.15 -13.47 7.00
C THR A 120 -15.04 -14.67 7.95
N SER A 121 -15.13 -14.45 9.26
CA SER A 121 -15.27 -15.52 10.26
C SER A 121 -16.62 -16.22 10.23
N GLY A 122 -17.63 -15.63 9.57
CA GLY A 122 -19.01 -16.07 9.60
C GLY A 122 -19.86 -15.41 10.71
N ASP A 123 -19.23 -14.67 11.62
CA ASP A 123 -19.90 -13.98 12.70
C ASP A 123 -20.72 -12.78 12.21
N PRO A 124 -21.95 -12.56 12.73
CA PRO A 124 -22.78 -11.43 12.35
C PRO A 124 -22.27 -10.16 13.04
N ILE A 125 -21.91 -9.15 12.27
CA ILE A 125 -21.36 -7.88 12.77
C ILE A 125 -22.37 -6.72 12.72
N GLY A 126 -23.43 -6.88 11.91
CA GLY A 126 -24.42 -5.85 11.69
C GLY A 126 -25.57 -6.35 10.81
N THR A 127 -26.37 -5.41 10.31
CA THR A 127 -27.51 -5.68 9.44
C THR A 127 -27.65 -4.62 8.34
N LEU A 128 -28.17 -5.05 7.18
CA LEU A 128 -28.89 -4.19 6.24
C LEU A 128 -30.38 -4.41 6.50
N CYS A 129 -31.14 -3.34 6.76
CA CYS A 129 -32.57 -3.47 7.02
C CYS A 129 -33.39 -2.35 6.40
N VAL A 130 -34.68 -2.63 6.23
CA VAL A 130 -35.71 -1.67 5.87
C VAL A 130 -36.79 -1.65 6.93
N LEU A 131 -37.42 -0.50 7.13
CA LEU A 131 -38.40 -0.22 8.15
C LEU A 131 -39.63 0.49 7.52
N ASP A 132 -40.82 0.22 8.06
CA ASP A 132 -42.02 0.96 7.68
C ASP A 132 -42.90 1.21 8.93
N MET A 133 -43.68 2.28 8.88
CA MET A 133 -44.68 2.66 9.92
C MET A 133 -46.02 1.96 9.72
N LYS A 134 -46.13 1.08 8.72
CA LYS A 134 -47.32 0.25 8.42
C LYS A 134 -46.90 -1.20 8.39
N PRO A 135 -47.76 -2.11 8.86
CA PRO A 135 -47.58 -3.56 8.67
C PRO A 135 -47.56 -3.88 7.16
N ARG A 136 -46.65 -4.76 6.77
CA ARG A 136 -46.50 -5.20 5.38
C ARG A 136 -45.70 -6.51 5.29
N GLU A 137 -45.62 -7.05 4.07
CA GLU A 137 -44.73 -8.17 3.73
C GLU A 137 -43.93 -7.81 2.48
N LEU A 138 -42.69 -8.31 2.39
CA LEU A 138 -41.88 -8.16 1.20
C LEU A 138 -42.22 -9.22 0.14
N THR A 139 -42.17 -8.81 -1.11
CA THR A 139 -42.21 -9.75 -2.23
C THR A 139 -40.91 -10.58 -2.28
N PRO A 140 -40.91 -11.75 -2.96
CA PRO A 140 -39.71 -12.54 -3.15
C PRO A 140 -38.56 -11.78 -3.84
N LEU A 141 -38.88 -10.83 -4.73
CA LEU A 141 -37.89 -9.98 -5.38
C LEU A 141 -37.24 -9.01 -4.41
N GLN A 142 -38.02 -8.33 -3.57
CA GLN A 142 -37.55 -7.40 -2.55
C GLN A 142 -36.65 -8.10 -1.53
N ARG A 143 -37.01 -9.28 -1.05
CA ARG A 143 -36.16 -10.10 -0.16
C ARG A 143 -34.83 -10.45 -0.82
N ARG A 144 -34.86 -10.90 -2.08
CA ARG A 144 -33.63 -11.22 -2.85
C ARG A 144 -32.78 -9.98 -3.04
N SER A 145 -33.35 -8.84 -3.31
CA SER A 145 -32.65 -7.57 -3.48
C SER A 145 -31.88 -7.19 -2.21
N LEU A 146 -32.51 -7.25 -1.04
CA LEU A 146 -31.84 -7.00 0.24
C LEU A 146 -30.68 -7.96 0.49
N ILE A 147 -30.83 -9.23 0.17
CA ILE A 147 -29.74 -10.23 0.32
C ILE A 147 -28.56 -9.85 -0.58
N VAL A 148 -28.80 -9.50 -1.84
CA VAL A 148 -27.73 -9.10 -2.77
C VAL A 148 -27.05 -7.81 -2.32
N LEU A 149 -27.82 -6.82 -1.87
CA LEU A 149 -27.28 -5.56 -1.36
C LEU A 149 -26.44 -5.76 -0.09
N ALA A 150 -26.86 -6.65 0.82
CA ALA A 150 -26.06 -7.00 2.00
C ALA A 150 -24.73 -7.69 1.63
N GLN A 151 -24.74 -8.56 0.61
CA GLN A 151 -23.53 -9.15 0.06
C GLN A 151 -22.60 -8.07 -0.53
N GLN A 152 -23.17 -7.07 -1.21
CA GLN A 152 -22.39 -5.95 -1.75
C GLN A 152 -21.75 -5.10 -0.64
N VAL A 153 -22.48 -4.81 0.44
CA VAL A 153 -21.95 -4.14 1.62
C VAL A 153 -20.73 -4.89 2.17
N MET A 154 -20.87 -6.21 2.36
CA MET A 154 -19.77 -7.03 2.88
C MET A 154 -18.60 -7.15 1.90
N ALA A 155 -18.85 -7.19 0.61
CA ALA A 155 -17.78 -7.20 -0.41
C ALA A 155 -16.94 -5.92 -0.35
N GLN A 156 -17.57 -4.75 -0.23
CA GLN A 156 -16.87 -3.47 -0.07
C GLN A 156 -16.05 -3.42 1.23
N LEU A 157 -16.63 -3.84 2.34
CA LEU A 157 -15.93 -3.87 3.63
C LEU A 157 -14.74 -4.82 3.61
N ASN A 158 -14.89 -6.02 3.03
CA ASN A 158 -13.81 -6.99 2.90
C ASN A 158 -12.67 -6.46 2.01
N LEU A 159 -13.00 -5.82 0.88
CA LEU A 159 -12.00 -5.20 0.01
C LEU A 159 -11.21 -4.12 0.75
N ARG A 160 -11.90 -3.23 1.46
CA ARG A 160 -11.28 -2.17 2.26
C ARG A 160 -10.34 -2.75 3.33
N ALA A 161 -10.81 -3.70 4.13
CA ALA A 161 -10.00 -4.34 5.17
C ALA A 161 -8.77 -5.05 4.60
N THR A 162 -8.88 -5.64 3.40
CA THR A 162 -7.77 -6.28 2.70
C THR A 162 -6.73 -5.25 2.26
N LEU A 163 -7.16 -4.14 1.65
CA LEU A 163 -6.26 -3.05 1.22
C LEU A 163 -5.56 -2.38 2.40
N GLU A 164 -6.26 -2.15 3.50
CA GLU A 164 -5.66 -1.59 4.72
C GLU A 164 -4.60 -2.54 5.31
N ASN A 165 -4.89 -3.83 5.39
CA ASN A 165 -3.93 -4.84 5.85
C ASN A 165 -2.71 -4.95 4.93
N GLU A 166 -2.90 -4.91 3.61
CA GLU A 166 -1.80 -4.91 2.64
C GLU A 166 -0.89 -3.69 2.84
N SER A 167 -1.46 -2.51 3.05
CA SER A 167 -0.72 -1.28 3.33
C SER A 167 0.11 -1.38 4.61
N ILE A 168 -0.47 -1.91 5.70
CA ILE A 168 0.23 -2.12 6.97
C ILE A 168 1.40 -3.10 6.80
N LEU A 169 1.16 -4.25 6.17
CA LEU A 169 2.19 -5.26 5.93
C LEU A 169 3.33 -4.71 5.06
N ARG A 170 3.00 -3.93 4.03
CA ARG A 170 4.00 -3.27 3.18
C ARG A 170 4.88 -2.34 3.99
N SER A 171 4.29 -1.47 4.82
CA SER A 171 5.02 -0.57 5.71
C SER A 171 5.92 -1.33 6.69
N GLU A 172 5.45 -2.44 7.26
CA GLU A 172 6.25 -3.27 8.16
C GLU A 172 7.46 -3.91 7.44
N ILE A 173 7.26 -4.39 6.21
CA ILE A 173 8.36 -4.94 5.39
C ILE A 173 9.40 -3.86 5.13
N ASP A 174 8.99 -2.65 4.73
CA ASP A 174 9.89 -1.53 4.45
C ASP A 174 10.71 -1.17 5.70
N HIS A 175 10.08 -1.10 6.86
CA HIS A 175 10.78 -0.87 8.14
C HIS A 175 11.76 -2.00 8.49
N ARG A 176 11.38 -3.26 8.26
CA ARG A 176 12.27 -4.41 8.53
C ARG A 176 13.48 -4.43 7.59
N VAL A 177 13.31 -4.12 6.31
CA VAL A 177 14.41 -4.01 5.34
C VAL A 177 15.38 -2.91 5.77
N LYS A 178 14.88 -1.71 6.11
CA LYS A 178 15.70 -0.62 6.62
C LYS A 178 16.51 -1.03 7.85
N ASN A 179 15.87 -1.63 8.85
CA ASN A 179 16.54 -2.08 10.07
C ASN A 179 17.63 -3.14 9.78
N SER A 180 17.37 -4.05 8.85
CA SER A 180 18.34 -5.07 8.44
C SER A 180 19.55 -4.45 7.77
N LEU A 181 19.36 -3.50 6.85
CA LEU A 181 20.44 -2.79 6.18
C LEU A 181 21.28 -1.97 7.18
N GLN A 182 20.64 -1.29 8.13
CA GLN A 182 21.34 -0.56 9.21
C GLN A 182 22.16 -1.51 10.10
N SER A 183 21.63 -2.68 10.44
CA SER A 183 22.35 -3.68 11.24
C SER A 183 23.57 -4.22 10.50
N ILE A 184 23.45 -4.51 9.21
CA ILE A 184 24.56 -4.94 8.35
C ILE A 184 25.61 -3.83 8.27
N GLY A 185 25.20 -2.58 8.06
CA GLY A 185 26.09 -1.42 8.03
C GLY A 185 26.86 -1.23 9.34
N SER A 186 26.20 -1.45 10.49
CA SER A 186 26.83 -1.40 11.81
C SER A 186 27.84 -2.52 11.99
N TYR A 187 27.53 -3.74 11.56
CA TYR A 187 28.46 -4.87 11.61
C TYR A 187 29.71 -4.61 10.75
N VAL A 188 29.53 -4.14 9.51
CA VAL A 188 30.65 -3.74 8.63
C VAL A 188 31.50 -2.64 9.27
N SER A 189 30.88 -1.68 9.97
CA SER A 189 31.61 -0.62 10.69
C SER A 189 32.47 -1.17 11.84
N LEU A 190 31.96 -2.16 12.58
CA LEU A 190 32.70 -2.83 13.64
C LEU A 190 33.91 -3.58 13.09
N GLU A 191 33.72 -4.38 12.03
CA GLU A 191 34.78 -5.11 11.36
C GLU A 191 35.86 -4.17 10.79
N ARG A 192 35.42 -3.05 10.19
CA ARG A 192 36.35 -2.00 9.73
C ARG A 192 37.18 -1.43 10.85
N SER A 193 36.58 -1.16 12.03
CA SER A 193 37.27 -0.61 13.19
C SER A 193 38.23 -1.60 13.85
N ALA A 194 37.98 -2.89 13.71
CA ALA A 194 38.79 -3.97 14.23
C ALA A 194 39.97 -4.37 13.30
N SER A 195 39.89 -3.97 12.02
CA SER A 195 40.93 -4.28 11.02
C SER A 195 42.15 -3.38 11.17
N SER A 196 43.35 -3.97 11.06
CA SER A 196 44.65 -3.24 11.01
C SER A 196 45.25 -3.22 9.59
N ASN A 197 44.56 -3.78 8.59
CA ASN A 197 45.00 -3.81 7.20
C ASN A 197 44.30 -2.71 6.39
N ASP A 198 45.08 -1.76 5.87
CA ASP A 198 44.55 -0.61 5.13
C ASP A 198 43.72 -0.99 3.91
N GLU A 199 44.10 -2.03 3.16
CA GLU A 199 43.36 -2.53 2.01
C GLU A 199 41.99 -3.07 2.44
N THR A 200 41.93 -3.80 3.57
CA THR A 200 40.67 -4.31 4.14
C THR A 200 39.80 -3.16 4.64
N ILE A 201 40.35 -2.15 5.28
CA ILE A 201 39.64 -0.96 5.75
C ILE A 201 38.98 -0.23 4.57
N ASP A 202 39.69 -0.06 3.46
CA ASP A 202 39.16 0.61 2.27
C ASP A 202 38.05 -0.18 1.59
N VAL A 203 38.18 -1.51 1.51
CA VAL A 203 37.11 -2.39 0.99
C VAL A 203 35.85 -2.31 1.87
N LEU A 204 36.01 -2.41 3.20
CA LEU A 204 34.88 -2.34 4.13
C LEU A 204 34.21 -0.96 4.14
N ARG A 205 34.98 0.12 3.94
CA ARG A 205 34.43 1.48 3.77
C ARG A 205 33.54 1.54 2.51
N GLY A 206 33.99 0.99 1.39
CA GLY A 206 33.20 0.91 0.17
C GLY A 206 31.90 0.12 0.35
N VAL A 207 31.95 -1.04 1.03
CA VAL A 207 30.76 -1.85 1.33
C VAL A 207 29.78 -1.09 2.22
N GLN A 208 30.29 -0.37 3.25
CA GLN A 208 29.45 0.43 4.14
C GLN A 208 28.74 1.56 3.40
N GLN A 209 29.43 2.26 2.50
CA GLN A 209 28.84 3.30 1.66
C GLN A 209 27.75 2.74 0.75
N GLN A 210 27.97 1.58 0.14
CA GLN A 210 26.97 0.88 -0.67
C GLN A 210 25.71 0.52 0.12
N ILE A 211 25.88 -0.04 1.32
CA ILE A 211 24.74 -0.39 2.20
C ILE A 211 23.95 0.88 2.56
N GLY A 212 24.62 1.97 2.93
CA GLY A 212 23.99 3.25 3.26
C GLY A 212 23.17 3.79 2.10
N MET A 213 23.70 3.78 0.89
CA MET A 213 23.00 4.21 -0.32
C MET A 213 21.78 3.34 -0.62
N VAL A 214 21.90 2.01 -0.56
CA VAL A 214 20.76 1.11 -0.79
C VAL A 214 19.66 1.37 0.23
N ALA A 215 20.00 1.61 1.49
CA ALA A 215 19.03 1.92 2.54
C ALA A 215 18.27 3.23 2.26
N GLU A 216 18.97 4.29 1.87
CA GLU A 216 18.37 5.59 1.56
C GLU A 216 17.51 5.56 0.28
N LEU A 217 17.96 4.85 -0.75
CA LEU A 217 17.19 4.64 -1.97
C LEU A 217 15.92 3.81 -1.72
N HIS A 218 16.01 2.79 -0.86
CA HIS A 218 14.85 1.99 -0.46
C HIS A 218 13.81 2.85 0.28
N GLU A 219 14.25 3.71 1.19
CA GLU A 219 13.36 4.64 1.92
C GLU A 219 12.67 5.62 0.97
N HIS A 220 13.39 6.15 -0.01
CA HIS A 220 12.81 7.04 -1.01
C HIS A 220 11.77 6.32 -1.90
N ILE A 221 12.07 5.11 -2.35
CA ILE A 221 11.12 4.29 -3.10
C ILE A 221 9.85 4.01 -2.28
N ALA A 222 9.99 3.64 -1.01
CA ALA A 222 8.88 3.38 -0.12
C ALA A 222 7.98 4.62 0.08
N SER A 223 8.58 5.82 0.20
CA SER A 223 7.83 7.08 0.41
C SER A 223 7.03 7.55 -0.82
N VAL A 224 7.48 7.22 -2.04
CA VAL A 224 6.86 7.70 -3.29
C VAL A 224 5.91 6.68 -3.92
N SER A 225 5.96 5.42 -3.53
CA SER A 225 5.24 4.31 -4.19
C SER A 225 3.74 4.22 -3.84
N GLY A 226 2.99 5.33 -3.92
CA GLY A 226 1.52 5.32 -3.70
C GLY A 226 0.69 4.65 -4.81
N GLU A 227 1.19 4.55 -6.05
CA GLU A 227 0.41 4.12 -7.22
C GLU A 227 1.03 2.94 -8.02
N GLY A 228 1.91 2.16 -7.42
CA GLY A 228 2.55 1.02 -8.11
C GLY A 228 3.63 1.39 -9.12
N THR A 229 3.82 2.66 -9.46
CA THR A 229 4.88 3.19 -10.33
C THR A 229 5.53 4.43 -9.71
N LEU A 230 6.78 4.69 -10.10
CA LEU A 230 7.64 5.77 -9.62
C LEU A 230 8.04 6.66 -10.80
N GLU A 231 8.09 7.98 -10.59
CA GLU A 231 8.67 8.92 -11.55
C GLU A 231 10.20 8.81 -11.54
N LEU A 232 10.77 8.38 -12.67
CA LEU A 232 12.21 8.09 -12.78
C LEU A 232 13.07 9.34 -12.59
N ALA A 233 12.69 10.49 -13.17
CA ALA A 233 13.50 11.71 -13.12
C ALA A 233 13.71 12.19 -11.68
N GLY A 234 12.65 12.26 -10.87
CA GLY A 234 12.74 12.61 -9.45
C GLY A 234 13.63 11.66 -8.65
N TYR A 235 13.48 10.36 -8.88
CA TYR A 235 14.32 9.34 -8.26
C TYR A 235 15.79 9.47 -8.66
N MET A 236 16.10 9.61 -9.95
CA MET A 236 17.48 9.71 -10.44
C MET A 236 18.16 11.03 -10.03
N ASN A 237 17.40 12.11 -9.90
CA ASN A 237 17.93 13.37 -9.32
C ASN A 237 18.37 13.15 -7.87
N ARG A 238 17.58 12.43 -7.07
CA ARG A 238 17.95 12.09 -5.70
C ARG A 238 19.19 11.18 -5.63
N VAL A 239 19.26 10.16 -6.52
CA VAL A 239 20.48 9.33 -6.66
C VAL A 239 21.69 10.18 -6.97
N THR A 240 21.57 11.15 -7.88
CA THR A 240 22.65 12.06 -8.28
C THR A 240 23.12 12.94 -7.11
N GLU A 241 22.20 13.52 -6.34
CA GLU A 241 22.51 14.31 -5.14
C GLU A 241 23.30 13.49 -4.10
N LEU A 242 22.85 12.25 -3.86
CA LEU A 242 23.52 11.33 -2.95
C LEU A 242 24.95 11.00 -3.42
N LEU A 243 25.10 10.66 -4.70
CA LEU A 243 26.41 10.38 -5.29
C LEU A 243 27.32 11.59 -5.22
N ALA A 244 26.81 12.80 -5.52
CA ALA A 244 27.59 14.04 -5.41
C ALA A 244 28.08 14.31 -3.98
N SER A 245 27.33 13.91 -2.95
CA SER A 245 27.72 14.08 -1.54
C SER A 245 28.82 13.11 -1.07
N ILE A 246 29.01 11.98 -1.77
CA ILE A 246 29.91 10.88 -1.34
C ILE A 246 31.23 10.88 -2.14
N VAL A 247 31.21 11.45 -3.34
CA VAL A 247 32.39 11.45 -4.22
C VAL A 247 33.53 12.27 -3.61
N PRO A 248 34.75 11.71 -3.44
CA PRO A 248 35.85 12.37 -2.77
C PRO A 248 36.38 13.59 -3.55
N GLY A 249 36.76 14.62 -2.81
CA GLY A 249 37.61 15.77 -3.10
C GLY A 249 37.83 16.18 -4.53
N GLY A 250 36.87 16.92 -5.14
CA GLY A 250 37.06 17.63 -6.40
C GLY A 250 36.38 17.05 -7.63
N ALA A 251 35.78 15.87 -7.54
CA ALA A 251 34.93 15.37 -8.61
C ALA A 251 33.47 15.86 -8.41
N SER A 252 32.81 16.27 -9.49
CA SER A 252 31.39 16.68 -9.49
C SER A 252 30.55 15.63 -10.18
N VAL A 253 29.32 15.43 -9.68
CA VAL A 253 28.30 14.57 -10.33
C VAL A 253 27.09 15.43 -10.64
N THR A 254 26.66 15.42 -11.90
CA THR A 254 25.48 16.16 -12.37
C THR A 254 24.52 15.23 -13.09
N GLY A 255 23.21 15.50 -13.02
CA GLY A 255 22.20 14.68 -13.66
C GLY A 255 21.15 15.49 -14.40
N HIS A 256 20.67 14.93 -15.53
CA HIS A 256 19.53 15.44 -16.28
C HIS A 256 18.73 14.28 -16.85
N PHE A 257 17.45 14.15 -16.47
CA PHE A 257 16.63 12.98 -16.79
C PHE A 257 15.26 13.40 -17.31
N GLU A 258 14.85 12.80 -18.43
CA GLU A 258 13.48 12.90 -18.92
C GLU A 258 12.53 12.11 -18.02
N THR A 259 11.30 12.61 -17.89
CA THR A 259 10.28 12.01 -17.03
C THR A 259 9.66 10.77 -17.69
N VAL A 260 9.71 9.65 -16.99
CA VAL A 260 9.02 8.41 -17.32
C VAL A 260 8.60 7.71 -16.04
N ARG A 261 7.52 6.92 -16.09
CA ARG A 261 7.07 6.13 -14.94
C ARG A 261 7.57 4.69 -15.03
N ILE A 262 8.23 4.21 -13.99
CA ILE A 262 8.77 2.85 -13.91
C ILE A 262 8.32 2.13 -12.65
N LYS A 263 8.53 0.81 -12.63
CA LYS A 263 8.28 0.02 -11.41
C LYS A 263 9.34 0.32 -10.35
N PRO A 264 8.98 0.37 -9.04
CA PRO A 264 9.93 0.60 -7.94
C PRO A 264 11.13 -0.36 -7.96
N LYS A 265 10.89 -1.63 -8.29
CA LYS A 265 11.95 -2.64 -8.44
C LYS A 265 12.98 -2.27 -9.51
N SER A 266 12.53 -1.75 -10.64
CA SER A 266 13.42 -1.29 -11.72
C SER A 266 14.24 -0.08 -11.28
N ALA A 267 13.63 0.87 -10.56
CA ALA A 267 14.33 2.03 -9.99
C ALA A 267 15.47 1.62 -9.04
N ALA A 268 15.21 0.68 -8.12
CA ALA A 268 16.23 0.17 -7.19
C ALA A 268 17.43 -0.45 -7.93
N ILE A 269 17.17 -1.21 -8.98
CA ILE A 269 18.22 -1.82 -9.80
C ILE A 269 19.03 -0.73 -10.53
N LEU A 270 18.37 0.29 -11.08
CA LEU A 270 19.02 1.42 -11.73
C LEU A 270 19.93 2.19 -10.78
N GLY A 271 19.46 2.49 -9.55
CA GLY A 271 20.27 3.13 -8.52
C GLY A 271 21.57 2.35 -8.23
N THR A 272 21.47 1.01 -8.17
CA THR A 272 22.63 0.14 -7.99
C THR A 272 23.61 0.21 -9.18
N VAL A 273 23.10 0.16 -10.42
CA VAL A 273 23.93 0.24 -11.62
C VAL A 273 24.66 1.58 -11.70
N ILE A 274 23.93 2.69 -11.47
CA ILE A 274 24.52 4.03 -11.52
C ILE A 274 25.57 4.22 -10.43
N ASN A 275 25.30 3.74 -9.23
CA ASN A 275 26.30 3.77 -8.15
C ASN A 275 27.60 3.07 -8.56
N GLU A 276 27.51 1.86 -9.09
CA GLU A 276 28.69 1.11 -9.52
C GLU A 276 29.42 1.79 -10.67
N LEU A 277 28.69 2.40 -11.62
CA LEU A 277 29.32 3.14 -12.74
C LEU A 277 30.04 4.39 -12.25
N VAL A 278 29.44 5.16 -11.34
CA VAL A 278 30.06 6.35 -10.75
C VAL A 278 31.28 5.96 -9.88
N ALA A 279 31.15 4.93 -9.05
CA ALA A 279 32.27 4.41 -8.26
C ALA A 279 33.46 3.96 -9.14
N ASN A 280 33.17 3.32 -10.28
CA ASN A 280 34.17 2.93 -11.26
C ASN A 280 34.84 4.15 -11.93
N ALA A 281 34.06 5.19 -12.27
CA ALA A 281 34.61 6.44 -12.79
C ALA A 281 35.56 7.10 -11.80
N VAL A 282 35.13 7.25 -10.54
CA VAL A 282 35.98 7.82 -9.46
C VAL A 282 37.28 7.01 -9.28
N LYS A 283 37.18 5.69 -9.23
CA LYS A 283 38.32 4.80 -8.98
C LYS A 283 39.33 4.74 -10.14
N HIS A 284 38.84 4.86 -11.37
CA HIS A 284 39.67 4.56 -12.56
C HIS A 284 39.96 5.78 -13.44
N SER A 285 39.13 6.82 -13.39
CA SER A 285 39.26 8.01 -14.25
C SER A 285 39.87 9.21 -13.54
N PHE A 286 39.76 9.32 -12.20
CA PHE A 286 40.17 10.51 -11.41
C PHE A 286 41.26 10.21 -10.37
N VAL A 287 42.24 9.40 -10.70
CA VAL A 287 43.32 9.06 -9.77
C VAL A 287 44.13 10.32 -9.42
N GLY A 288 43.77 10.96 -8.29
CA GLY A 288 44.45 12.16 -7.77
C GLY A 288 44.12 13.46 -8.51
N THR A 289 43.11 13.51 -9.37
CA THR A 289 42.67 14.70 -10.11
C THR A 289 41.21 15.01 -9.90
N ALA A 290 40.84 16.30 -10.00
CA ALA A 290 39.44 16.70 -10.09
C ALA A 290 38.85 16.29 -11.45
N GLY A 291 37.54 16.03 -11.50
CA GLY A 291 36.85 15.68 -12.73
C GLY A 291 35.34 15.85 -12.64
N SER A 292 34.63 15.56 -13.72
CA SER A 292 33.18 15.63 -13.77
C SER A 292 32.56 14.33 -14.29
N ILE A 293 31.44 13.96 -13.71
CA ILE A 293 30.60 12.83 -14.16
C ILE A 293 29.22 13.38 -14.49
N ALA A 294 28.83 13.23 -15.74
CA ALA A 294 27.52 13.60 -16.23
C ALA A 294 26.62 12.36 -16.38
N LEU A 295 25.45 12.41 -15.76
CA LEU A 295 24.39 11.41 -15.87
C LEU A 295 23.26 12.00 -16.71
N THR A 296 22.92 11.36 -17.82
CA THR A 296 21.77 11.80 -18.63
C THR A 296 20.84 10.64 -18.86
N GLY A 297 19.52 10.92 -18.87
CA GLY A 297 18.49 9.93 -19.14
C GLY A 297 17.47 10.48 -20.11
N GLU A 298 17.19 9.73 -21.19
CA GLU A 298 16.28 10.12 -22.25
C GLU A 298 15.46 8.92 -22.76
N LEU A 299 14.29 9.17 -23.34
CA LEU A 299 13.54 8.16 -24.09
C LEU A 299 14.21 7.96 -25.45
N ALA A 300 14.85 6.81 -25.66
CA ALA A 300 15.43 6.46 -26.96
C ALA A 300 14.33 6.15 -27.99
N ASN A 301 13.16 5.66 -27.54
CA ASN A 301 11.91 5.45 -28.28
C ASN A 301 10.76 5.26 -27.27
N ASP A 302 9.53 5.02 -27.77
CA ASP A 302 8.31 4.91 -26.93
C ASP A 302 8.35 3.81 -25.85
N SER A 303 9.30 2.88 -25.90
CA SER A 303 9.38 1.72 -24.99
C SER A 303 10.76 1.48 -24.40
N THR A 304 11.74 2.33 -24.74
CA THR A 304 13.13 2.14 -24.30
C THR A 304 13.68 3.45 -23.71
N TYR A 305 14.19 3.36 -22.51
CA TYR A 305 14.88 4.46 -21.85
C TYR A 305 16.39 4.24 -21.89
N ARG A 306 17.13 5.28 -22.19
CA ARG A 306 18.59 5.27 -22.25
C ARG A 306 19.15 6.12 -21.14
N ILE A 307 20.09 5.55 -20.36
CA ILE A 307 20.90 6.29 -19.41
C ILE A 307 22.33 6.31 -19.93
N THR A 308 22.93 7.49 -19.94
CA THR A 308 24.34 7.69 -20.29
C THR A 308 25.09 8.19 -19.07
N VAL A 309 26.19 7.53 -18.74
CA VAL A 309 27.15 7.95 -17.72
C VAL A 309 28.43 8.31 -18.44
N GLN A 310 28.86 9.55 -18.34
CA GLN A 310 30.08 10.03 -18.99
C GLN A 310 30.98 10.73 -17.97
N ASP A 311 32.22 10.30 -17.87
CA ASP A 311 33.26 11.00 -17.14
C ASP A 311 34.23 11.73 -18.08
N ASP A 312 34.93 12.76 -17.60
CA ASP A 312 35.93 13.52 -18.33
C ASP A 312 37.37 13.12 -17.96
N GLY A 313 37.53 12.00 -17.27
CA GLY A 313 38.83 11.51 -16.82
C GLY A 313 39.61 10.74 -17.87
N THR A 314 40.91 10.60 -17.65
CA THR A 314 41.77 9.80 -18.50
C THR A 314 42.04 8.45 -17.89
N ARG A 315 41.44 7.39 -18.46
CA ARG A 315 41.77 6.01 -18.05
C ARG A 315 43.05 5.54 -18.71
N PRO A 316 44.01 4.96 -17.95
CA PRO A 316 45.11 4.26 -18.60
C PRO A 316 44.58 3.09 -19.43
N PRO A 317 45.20 2.76 -20.58
CA PRO A 317 44.78 1.62 -21.40
C PRO A 317 44.75 0.36 -20.54
N VAL A 318 43.63 -0.38 -20.56
CA VAL A 318 43.47 -1.62 -19.83
C VAL A 318 44.45 -2.66 -20.39
N PRO A 319 45.41 -3.19 -19.60
CA PRO A 319 46.30 -4.24 -20.10
C PRO A 319 45.47 -5.45 -20.54
N GLU A 320 45.72 -6.01 -21.70
CA GLU A 320 45.00 -7.15 -22.30
C GLU A 320 44.94 -8.39 -21.39
N ASN A 321 45.75 -8.47 -20.36
CA ASN A 321 45.85 -9.61 -19.45
C ASN A 321 44.97 -9.52 -18.18
N ARG A 322 44.10 -8.49 -18.02
CA ARG A 322 43.18 -8.37 -16.88
C ARG A 322 41.83 -9.09 -17.05
N SER A 323 41.64 -9.86 -18.09
CA SER A 323 40.38 -10.57 -18.42
C SER A 323 39.96 -11.68 -17.42
N LYS A 324 40.73 -11.98 -16.38
CA LYS A 324 40.42 -13.10 -15.47
C LYS A 324 39.94 -12.73 -14.07
N ARG A 325 39.81 -11.45 -13.70
CA ARG A 325 39.11 -11.02 -12.46
C ARG A 325 38.21 -9.84 -12.80
N ALA A 326 37.07 -10.14 -13.42
CA ALA A 326 35.96 -9.20 -13.41
C ALA A 326 35.67 -8.85 -11.95
N GLY A 327 35.92 -7.60 -11.53
CA GLY A 327 35.68 -7.15 -10.16
C GLY A 327 34.19 -7.35 -9.82
N LEU A 328 33.87 -7.46 -8.53
CA LEU A 328 32.51 -7.64 -8.03
C LEU A 328 31.52 -6.62 -8.66
N GLY A 329 31.94 -5.37 -8.84
CA GLY A 329 31.13 -4.31 -9.44
C GLY A 329 30.66 -4.63 -10.87
N LEU A 330 31.53 -5.15 -11.73
CA LEU A 330 31.15 -5.53 -13.10
C LEU A 330 30.18 -6.72 -13.12
N ALA A 331 30.33 -7.67 -12.16
CA ALA A 331 29.39 -8.76 -12.01
C ALA A 331 27.99 -8.28 -11.57
N ILE A 332 27.94 -7.29 -10.66
CA ILE A 332 26.70 -6.62 -10.21
C ILE A 332 26.03 -5.91 -11.40
N ILE A 333 26.77 -5.08 -12.14
CA ILE A 333 26.26 -4.36 -13.31
C ILE A 333 25.63 -5.37 -14.31
N ASN A 334 26.38 -6.42 -14.69
CA ASN A 334 25.90 -7.40 -15.66
C ASN A 334 24.67 -8.19 -15.18
N ALA A 335 24.58 -8.49 -13.87
CA ALA A 335 23.41 -9.13 -13.28
C ALA A 335 22.18 -8.20 -13.31
N SER A 336 22.38 -6.95 -12.96
CA SER A 336 21.35 -5.89 -12.94
C SER A 336 20.80 -5.58 -14.33
N VAL A 337 21.69 -5.47 -15.33
CA VAL A 337 21.32 -5.26 -16.75
C VAL A 337 20.42 -6.40 -17.24
N ARG A 338 20.81 -7.66 -16.97
CA ARG A 338 19.98 -8.82 -17.33
C ARG A 338 18.61 -8.80 -16.64
N GLN A 339 18.55 -8.38 -15.38
CA GLN A 339 17.31 -8.30 -14.63
C GLN A 339 16.34 -7.23 -15.16
N LEU A 340 16.86 -6.17 -15.78
CA LEU A 340 16.07 -5.13 -16.46
C LEU A 340 15.82 -5.45 -17.95
N HIS A 341 16.24 -6.63 -18.43
CA HIS A 341 16.21 -7.00 -19.85
C HIS A 341 16.85 -5.92 -20.75
N GLY A 342 17.89 -5.27 -20.23
CA GLY A 342 18.57 -4.17 -20.88
C GLY A 342 19.86 -4.57 -21.58
N SER A 343 20.51 -3.60 -22.18
CA SER A 343 21.85 -3.70 -22.78
C SER A 343 22.77 -2.64 -22.17
N ILE A 344 24.06 -2.91 -22.14
CA ILE A 344 25.07 -1.96 -21.71
C ILE A 344 26.23 -1.98 -22.69
N ASP A 345 26.68 -0.80 -23.09
CA ASP A 345 27.85 -0.59 -23.92
C ASP A 345 28.76 0.48 -23.32
N SER A 346 30.06 0.33 -23.49
CA SER A 346 31.03 1.26 -22.91
C SER A 346 32.18 1.50 -23.87
N ALA A 347 32.52 2.76 -24.03
CA ALA A 347 33.57 3.18 -24.98
C ALA A 347 34.43 4.30 -24.40
N MET A 348 35.73 4.29 -24.76
CA MET A 348 36.63 5.42 -24.57
C MET A 348 36.31 6.49 -25.61
N MET A 349 36.12 7.72 -25.18
CA MET A 349 35.86 8.89 -26.01
C MET A 349 37.05 9.86 -25.90
N PRO A 350 37.21 10.79 -26.84
CA PRO A 350 38.26 11.81 -26.74
C PRO A 350 38.17 12.67 -25.48
N SER A 351 36.94 12.77 -24.91
CA SER A 351 36.62 13.56 -23.70
C SER A 351 36.41 12.73 -22.46
N GLY A 352 36.93 11.48 -22.39
CA GLY A 352 36.75 10.63 -21.21
C GLY A 352 36.15 9.25 -21.55
N TYR A 353 35.43 8.64 -20.60
CA TYR A 353 34.82 7.34 -20.77
C TYR A 353 33.29 7.44 -20.72
N ARG A 354 32.62 6.79 -21.63
CA ARG A 354 31.15 6.81 -21.74
C ARG A 354 30.58 5.40 -21.63
N THR A 355 29.61 5.25 -20.75
CA THR A 355 28.79 4.02 -20.66
C THR A 355 27.34 4.36 -20.96
N ILE A 356 26.74 3.60 -21.85
CA ILE A 356 25.32 3.70 -22.22
C ILE A 356 24.62 2.46 -21.73
N PHE A 357 23.50 2.65 -21.02
CA PHE A 357 22.64 1.59 -20.55
C PHE A 357 21.22 1.81 -21.07
N GLU A 358 20.65 0.82 -21.75
CA GLU A 358 19.28 0.86 -22.28
C GLU A 358 18.42 -0.22 -21.67
N PHE A 359 17.15 0.10 -21.36
CA PHE A 359 16.19 -0.85 -20.80
C PHE A 359 14.76 -0.50 -21.19
N ALA A 360 13.84 -1.48 -21.11
CA ALA A 360 12.42 -1.29 -21.40
C ALA A 360 11.70 -0.58 -20.24
N VAL A 361 10.79 0.36 -20.56
CA VAL A 361 9.95 1.14 -19.65
C VAL A 361 8.47 0.82 -19.83
#